data_5dc532af8efa02f9d843e12e3e915eb0
#
_entry.id   5dc532af8efa02f9d843e12e3e915eb0
#
_cell.length_a   1.000
_cell.length_b   1.000
_cell.length_c   1.000
_cell.angle_alpha   90.00
_cell.angle_beta   90.00
_cell.angle_gamma   90.00
#
_symmetry.space_group_name_H-M   'P 1'
#
loop_
_entity.id
_entity.type
_entity.pdbx_description
1 polymer ?
#
loop_
_entity_poly.entity_id
_entity_poly.type
_entity_poly.pdbx_seq_one_letter_code
_entity_poly.pdbx_strand_id
1 'polypeptide(L)'
;MSAARRVWIPAAAGLAVAVAVFAVVLLATSGGSATAAGAARAPAAAPATATLGREASAGRLVFAQMGCGGCHRLAAAGSSGPIGPSLDDALPRHTRASLLAKIRDPGTGSPMPGDFARRMSPAQLQALVAFLLAARAGGGSR
;
A
#
# COMPACT_ATOMS: atom_id res chain seq x y z
N MET A 1 -51.42 22.09 26.65
CA MET A 1 -51.87 20.68 26.55
C MET A 1 -51.54 20.20 25.14
N SER A 2 -50.35 19.63 24.91
CA SER A 2 -49.93 19.20 23.56
C SER A 2 -49.71 17.69 23.61
N ALA A 3 -50.54 16.96 22.88
CA ALA A 3 -50.55 15.49 22.81
C ALA A 3 -49.36 14.99 22.00
N ALA A 4 -48.44 14.28 22.62
CA ALA A 4 -47.34 13.56 21.97
C ALA A 4 -47.91 12.40 21.15
N ARG A 5 -47.95 12.49 19.85
CA ARG A 5 -48.23 11.35 18.95
C ARG A 5 -47.06 10.40 18.96
N ARG A 6 -47.19 9.27 19.66
CA ARG A 6 -46.30 8.13 19.55
C ARG A 6 -46.51 7.48 18.20
N VAL A 7 -45.51 7.61 17.32
CA VAL A 7 -45.45 6.88 16.05
C VAL A 7 -45.01 5.44 16.38
N TRP A 8 -45.93 4.52 16.33
CA TRP A 8 -45.64 3.09 16.39
C TRP A 8 -45.19 2.64 15.01
N ILE A 9 -43.91 2.42 14.82
CA ILE A 9 -43.37 1.75 13.64
C ILE A 9 -43.49 0.26 13.88
N PRO A 10 -44.24 -0.49 13.07
CA PRO A 10 -44.40 -1.93 13.27
C PRO A 10 -43.06 -2.62 12.97
N ALA A 11 -42.50 -3.26 14.00
CA ALA A 11 -41.23 -4.01 13.95
C ALA A 11 -41.26 -5.23 12.99
N ALA A 12 -42.43 -5.53 12.41
CA ALA A 12 -42.61 -6.65 11.49
C ALA A 12 -42.02 -6.39 10.05
N ALA A 13 -41.87 -5.14 9.65
CA ALA A 13 -41.36 -4.82 8.30
C ALA A 13 -39.85 -5.04 8.13
N GLY A 14 -39.07 -4.93 9.22
CA GLY A 14 -37.61 -5.09 9.18
C GLY A 14 -37.18 -6.56 9.04
N LEU A 15 -37.93 -7.51 9.59
CA LEU A 15 -37.56 -8.93 9.56
C LEU A 15 -37.74 -9.55 8.16
N ALA A 16 -38.76 -9.12 7.39
CA ALA A 16 -39.01 -9.62 6.04
C ALA A 16 -37.90 -9.24 5.05
N VAL A 17 -37.36 -8.01 5.16
CA VAL A 17 -36.27 -7.54 4.29
C VAL A 17 -34.96 -8.28 4.60
N ALA A 18 -34.66 -8.52 5.87
CA ALA A 18 -33.44 -9.24 6.27
C ALA A 18 -33.42 -10.69 5.77
N VAL A 19 -34.58 -11.39 5.82
CA VAL A 19 -34.71 -12.78 5.32
C VAL A 19 -34.55 -12.83 3.80
N ALA A 20 -35.11 -11.87 3.06
CA ALA A 20 -35.02 -11.82 1.60
C ALA A 20 -33.55 -11.59 1.14
N VAL A 21 -32.82 -10.71 1.79
CA VAL A 21 -31.40 -10.45 1.46
C VAL A 21 -30.54 -11.66 1.77
N PHE A 22 -30.81 -12.37 2.89
CA PHE A 22 -30.03 -13.54 3.27
C PHE A 22 -30.29 -14.72 2.31
N ALA A 23 -31.52 -14.90 1.82
CA ALA A 23 -31.86 -15.93 0.84
C ALA A 23 -31.19 -15.69 -0.53
N VAL A 24 -31.10 -14.43 -0.97
CA VAL A 24 -30.42 -14.07 -2.23
C VAL A 24 -28.92 -14.33 -2.16
N VAL A 25 -28.29 -14.04 -1.02
CA VAL A 25 -26.86 -14.31 -0.82
C VAL A 25 -26.57 -15.80 -0.77
N LEU A 26 -27.42 -16.63 -0.16
CA LEU A 26 -27.24 -18.09 -0.11
C LEU A 26 -27.45 -18.75 -1.48
N LEU A 27 -28.35 -18.26 -2.33
CA LEU A 27 -28.57 -18.76 -3.67
C LEU A 27 -27.43 -18.40 -4.64
N ALA A 28 -26.76 -17.27 -4.40
CA ALA A 28 -25.61 -16.85 -5.21
C ALA A 28 -24.32 -17.65 -4.90
N THR A 29 -24.24 -18.31 -3.74
CA THR A 29 -23.07 -19.11 -3.34
C THR A 29 -23.18 -20.60 -3.67
N SER A 30 -24.35 -21.09 -4.11
CA SER A 30 -24.62 -22.52 -4.34
C SER A 30 -24.47 -22.97 -5.81
N GLY A 31 -24.06 -22.12 -6.71
CA GLY A 31 -23.94 -22.42 -8.14
C GLY A 31 -22.50 -22.55 -8.60
N GLY A 32 -21.86 -23.71 -8.36
CA GLY A 32 -20.52 -23.92 -8.88
C GLY A 32 -19.83 -25.21 -8.50
N SER A 33 -20.54 -26.36 -8.55
CA SER A 33 -19.85 -27.67 -8.61
C SER A 33 -19.33 -27.87 -10.03
N ALA A 34 -18.20 -27.30 -10.36
CA ALA A 34 -17.42 -27.71 -11.52
C ALA A 34 -16.39 -28.73 -11.02
N THR A 35 -16.71 -30.02 -11.26
CA THR A 35 -15.76 -31.12 -11.25
C THR A 35 -14.69 -30.82 -12.31
N ALA A 36 -13.56 -30.29 -11.87
CA ALA A 36 -12.35 -30.24 -12.68
C ALA A 36 -11.26 -30.97 -11.91
N ALA A 37 -11.07 -32.24 -12.23
CA ALA A 37 -9.78 -32.89 -12.08
C ALA A 37 -8.79 -32.10 -12.97
N GLY A 38 -8.23 -31.05 -12.40
CA GLY A 38 -7.18 -30.23 -13.01
C GLY A 38 -5.97 -30.32 -12.11
N ALA A 39 -4.90 -30.96 -12.63
CA ALA A 39 -3.58 -30.98 -12.06
C ALA A 39 -3.29 -29.64 -11.36
N ALA A 40 -2.82 -29.70 -10.11
CA ALA A 40 -2.36 -28.56 -9.35
C ALA A 40 -1.27 -27.85 -10.17
N ARG A 41 -1.69 -26.88 -10.96
CA ARG A 41 -0.79 -25.97 -11.66
C ARG A 41 -0.16 -25.15 -10.57
N ALA A 42 1.10 -25.43 -10.28
CA ALA A 42 1.91 -24.55 -9.45
C ALA A 42 1.64 -23.11 -9.90
N PRO A 43 1.45 -22.14 -8.98
CA PRO A 43 1.23 -20.76 -9.37
C PRO A 43 2.37 -20.37 -10.30
N ALA A 44 2.06 -20.11 -11.56
CA ALA A 44 3.04 -19.65 -12.52
C ALA A 44 3.70 -18.42 -11.89
N ALA A 45 5.02 -18.48 -11.66
CA ALA A 45 5.76 -17.39 -11.08
C ALA A 45 5.44 -16.13 -11.89
N ALA A 46 4.80 -15.15 -11.26
CA ALA A 46 4.47 -13.90 -11.94
C ALA A 46 5.78 -13.34 -12.51
N PRO A 47 5.78 -12.83 -13.75
CA PRO A 47 7.00 -12.35 -14.38
C PRO A 47 7.68 -11.34 -13.45
N ALA A 48 9.01 -11.46 -13.29
CA ALA A 48 9.79 -10.68 -12.32
C ALA A 48 9.51 -9.16 -12.43
N THR A 49 9.27 -8.66 -13.62
CA THR A 49 8.88 -7.26 -13.87
C THR A 49 7.56 -6.87 -13.22
N ALA A 50 6.53 -7.76 -13.24
CA ALA A 50 5.25 -7.51 -12.58
C ALA A 50 5.38 -7.55 -11.04
N THR A 51 6.26 -8.39 -10.52
CA THR A 51 6.57 -8.46 -9.10
C THR A 51 7.29 -7.19 -8.64
N LEU A 52 8.30 -6.72 -9.36
CA LEU A 52 9.01 -5.47 -9.07
C LEU A 52 8.08 -4.25 -9.14
N GLY A 53 7.15 -4.21 -10.10
CA GLY A 53 6.15 -3.15 -10.19
C GLY A 53 5.21 -3.10 -8.99
N ARG A 54 4.76 -4.25 -8.50
CA ARG A 54 3.93 -4.34 -7.29
C ARG A 54 4.70 -3.94 -6.03
N GLU A 55 5.94 -4.40 -5.91
CA GLU A 55 6.80 -4.05 -4.78
C GLU A 55 7.08 -2.55 -4.75
N ALA A 56 7.40 -1.93 -5.88
CA ALA A 56 7.59 -0.49 -5.99
C ALA A 56 6.31 0.30 -5.66
N SER A 57 5.14 -0.18 -6.07
CA SER A 57 3.86 0.45 -5.73
C SER A 57 3.58 0.40 -4.22
N ALA A 58 3.83 -0.74 -3.58
CA ALA A 58 3.77 -0.87 -2.12
C ALA A 58 4.77 0.07 -1.43
N GLY A 59 5.99 0.19 -1.97
CA GLY A 59 7.02 1.08 -1.47
C GLY A 59 6.66 2.56 -1.54
N ARG A 60 5.92 2.98 -2.57
CA ARG A 60 5.37 4.35 -2.65
C ARG A 60 4.41 4.66 -1.50
N LEU A 61 3.57 3.69 -1.12
CA LEU A 61 2.70 3.83 0.04
C LEU A 61 3.51 3.94 1.34
N VAL A 62 4.54 3.12 1.50
CA VAL A 62 5.45 3.21 2.65
C VAL A 62 6.14 4.57 2.72
N PHE A 63 6.62 5.11 1.58
CA PHE A 63 7.21 6.44 1.48
C PHE A 63 6.27 7.53 2.02
N ALA A 64 4.99 7.48 1.65
CA ALA A 64 3.97 8.40 2.12
C ALA A 64 3.66 8.21 3.61
N GLN A 65 3.44 6.97 4.05
CA GLN A 65 3.11 6.63 5.45
C GLN A 65 4.22 7.02 6.43
N MET A 66 5.46 6.86 6.03
CA MET A 66 6.63 7.24 6.84
C MET A 66 6.92 8.74 6.81
N GLY A 67 6.19 9.52 6.01
CA GLY A 67 6.37 10.97 5.93
C GLY A 67 7.67 11.41 5.24
N CYS A 68 8.31 10.56 4.46
CA CYS A 68 9.58 10.86 3.79
C CYS A 68 9.49 12.11 2.91
N GLY A 69 8.33 12.31 2.24
CA GLY A 69 8.07 13.46 1.38
C GLY A 69 7.97 14.80 2.10
N GLY A 70 7.80 14.81 3.42
CA GLY A 70 7.82 16.04 4.23
C GLY A 70 9.21 16.69 4.27
N CYS A 71 10.26 15.88 4.16
CA CYS A 71 11.65 16.34 4.15
C CYS A 71 12.28 16.29 2.76
N HIS A 72 11.93 15.28 1.95
CA HIS A 72 12.58 15.03 0.67
C HIS A 72 11.70 15.39 -0.53
N ARG A 73 12.29 16.01 -1.55
CA ARG A 73 11.69 16.13 -2.86
C ARG A 73 11.90 14.83 -3.64
N LEU A 74 10.80 14.31 -4.23
CA LEU A 74 10.83 13.17 -5.15
C LEU A 74 9.64 13.26 -6.11
N ALA A 75 9.89 13.51 -7.38
CA ALA A 75 8.85 13.70 -8.41
C ALA A 75 7.94 12.47 -8.52
N ALA A 76 8.50 11.26 -8.50
CA ALA A 76 7.75 10.01 -8.56
C ALA A 76 6.76 9.82 -7.38
N ALA A 77 6.99 10.48 -6.25
CA ALA A 77 6.08 10.51 -5.11
C ALA A 77 5.16 11.72 -5.09
N GLY A 78 5.39 12.72 -5.95
CA GLY A 78 4.71 14.01 -5.91
C GLY A 78 5.08 14.84 -4.67
N SER A 79 6.28 14.65 -4.13
CA SER A 79 6.74 15.33 -2.91
C SER A 79 7.75 16.44 -3.21
N SER A 80 7.73 17.49 -2.36
CA SER A 80 8.54 18.70 -2.54
C SER A 80 9.23 19.15 -1.23
N GLY A 81 9.43 18.24 -0.27
CA GLY A 81 10.03 18.55 1.02
C GLY A 81 11.40 19.23 0.88
N PRO A 82 11.64 20.35 1.60
CA PRO A 82 12.82 21.19 1.38
C PRO A 82 13.98 20.92 2.36
N ILE A 83 13.79 20.02 3.35
CA ILE A 83 14.74 19.85 4.46
C ILE A 83 15.90 18.93 4.08
N GLY A 84 15.58 17.80 3.44
CA GLY A 84 16.54 16.80 3.01
C GLY A 84 17.02 17.03 1.57
N PRO A 85 18.03 16.28 1.11
CA PRO A 85 18.44 16.34 -0.28
C PRO A 85 17.31 15.92 -1.21
N SER A 86 17.28 16.51 -2.42
CA SER A 86 16.41 16.04 -3.50
C SER A 86 16.76 14.59 -3.83
N LEU A 87 15.77 13.71 -3.71
CA LEU A 87 15.96 12.30 -4.06
C LEU A 87 16.04 12.10 -5.58
N ASP A 88 15.42 12.99 -6.38
CA ASP A 88 15.60 12.96 -7.84
C ASP A 88 17.08 13.07 -8.23
N ASP A 89 17.84 13.88 -7.50
CA ASP A 89 19.27 14.12 -7.77
C ASP A 89 20.18 13.12 -7.03
N ALA A 90 19.76 12.61 -5.89
CA ALA A 90 20.57 11.73 -5.05
C ALA A 90 20.51 10.26 -5.50
N LEU A 91 19.31 9.75 -5.85
CA LEU A 91 19.09 8.33 -6.15
C LEU A 91 19.98 7.77 -7.26
N PRO A 92 20.35 8.50 -8.33
CA PRO A 92 21.26 7.95 -9.35
C PRO A 92 22.60 7.46 -8.81
N ARG A 93 23.05 8.00 -7.69
CA ARG A 93 24.35 7.66 -7.06
C ARG A 93 24.24 6.55 -6.01
N HIS A 94 23.02 6.05 -5.73
CA HIS A 94 22.79 5.06 -4.69
C HIS A 94 22.47 3.67 -5.25
N THR A 95 23.03 2.65 -4.63
CA THR A 95 22.70 1.24 -4.83
C THR A 95 21.59 0.80 -3.83
N ARG A 96 20.99 -0.38 -4.03
CA ARG A 96 20.09 -0.98 -3.06
C ARG A 96 20.74 -1.06 -1.66
N ALA A 97 21.98 -1.52 -1.59
CA ALA A 97 22.69 -1.66 -0.32
C ALA A 97 22.92 -0.31 0.36
N SER A 98 23.35 0.71 -0.38
CA SER A 98 23.59 2.04 0.18
C SER A 98 22.28 2.73 0.65
N LEU A 99 21.15 2.53 -0.05
CA LEU A 99 19.84 3.01 0.39
C LEU A 99 19.41 2.35 1.69
N LEU A 100 19.52 1.01 1.77
CA LEU A 100 19.23 0.27 3.00
C LEU A 100 20.07 0.75 4.18
N ALA A 101 21.39 0.93 3.96
CA ALA A 101 22.28 1.44 4.98
C ALA A 101 21.88 2.84 5.44
N LYS A 102 21.63 3.75 4.50
CA LYS A 102 21.28 5.15 4.79
C LYS A 102 19.93 5.30 5.53
N ILE A 103 18.94 4.45 5.21
CA ILE A 103 17.64 4.47 5.91
C ILE A 103 17.76 3.87 7.32
N ARG A 104 18.62 2.86 7.50
CA ARG A 104 18.86 2.23 8.81
C ARG A 104 19.70 3.09 9.73
N ASP A 105 20.70 3.73 9.16
CA ASP A 105 21.63 4.60 9.86
C ASP A 105 21.94 5.83 9.00
N PRO A 106 21.20 6.92 9.21
CA PRO A 106 21.46 8.18 8.51
C PRO A 106 22.76 8.86 8.92
N GLY A 107 23.41 8.38 9.98
CA GLY A 107 24.63 8.95 10.53
C GLY A 107 24.39 10.05 11.58
N THR A 108 25.41 10.28 12.41
CA THR A 108 25.40 11.32 13.45
C THR A 108 25.25 12.72 12.84
N GLY A 109 24.40 13.53 13.45
CA GLY A 109 24.13 14.90 12.97
C GLY A 109 23.20 15.00 11.77
N SER A 110 22.70 13.90 11.27
CA SER A 110 21.69 13.91 10.20
C SER A 110 20.35 14.41 10.74
N PRO A 111 19.66 15.35 10.05
CA PRO A 111 18.29 15.74 10.40
C PRO A 111 17.27 14.61 10.12
N MET A 112 17.65 13.58 9.35
CA MET A 112 16.82 12.41 9.12
C MET A 112 16.78 11.55 10.39
N PRO A 113 15.59 11.24 10.95
CA PRO A 113 15.47 10.39 12.14
C PRO A 113 16.09 8.99 11.94
N GLY A 114 16.90 8.54 12.89
CA GLY A 114 17.56 7.23 12.85
C GLY A 114 16.69 6.04 13.24
N ASP A 115 15.38 6.25 13.45
CA ASP A 115 14.43 5.22 13.89
C ASP A 115 13.51 4.69 12.79
N PHE A 116 13.57 5.25 11.59
CA PHE A 116 12.67 4.84 10.49
C PHE A 116 12.69 3.33 10.23
N ALA A 117 13.87 2.72 10.19
CA ALA A 117 13.98 1.29 9.94
C ALA A 117 13.35 0.42 11.04
N ARG A 118 13.29 0.94 12.29
CA ARG A 118 12.62 0.24 13.41
C ARG A 118 11.10 0.36 13.37
N ARG A 119 10.58 1.38 12.68
CA ARG A 119 9.15 1.64 12.51
C ARG A 119 8.53 0.93 11.32
N MET A 120 9.34 0.26 10.52
CA MET A 120 8.93 -0.51 9.34
C MET A 120 9.22 -1.99 9.53
N SER A 121 8.36 -2.86 8.99
CA SER A 121 8.70 -4.27 8.82
C SER A 121 9.83 -4.44 7.80
N PRO A 122 10.57 -5.55 7.83
CA PRO A 122 11.57 -5.84 6.79
C PRO A 122 11.01 -5.79 5.37
N ALA A 123 9.78 -6.28 5.16
CA ALA A 123 9.11 -6.24 3.86
C ALA A 123 8.80 -4.79 3.41
N GLN A 124 8.33 -3.94 4.32
CA GLN A 124 8.09 -2.53 4.03
C GLN A 124 9.38 -1.80 3.66
N LEU A 125 10.48 -2.07 4.37
CA LEU A 125 11.77 -1.48 4.04
C LEU A 125 12.27 -1.92 2.66
N GLN A 126 12.10 -3.18 2.29
CA GLN A 126 12.46 -3.68 0.96
C GLN A 126 11.58 -3.03 -0.13
N ALA A 127 10.29 -2.93 0.10
CA ALA A 127 9.35 -2.28 -0.81
C ALA A 127 9.70 -0.79 -1.00
N LEU A 128 10.01 -0.07 0.07
CA LEU A 128 10.47 1.32 0.02
C LEU A 128 11.70 1.45 -0.89
N VAL A 129 12.71 0.61 -0.69
CA VAL A 129 13.93 0.64 -1.50
C VAL A 129 13.65 0.27 -2.96
N ALA A 130 12.73 -0.68 -3.21
CA ALA A 130 12.31 -1.01 -4.59
C ALA A 130 11.65 0.20 -5.28
N PHE A 131 10.79 0.94 -4.57
CA PHE A 131 10.20 2.18 -5.08
C PHE A 131 11.26 3.24 -5.40
N LEU A 132 12.20 3.49 -4.51
CA LEU A 132 13.28 4.47 -4.72
C LEU A 132 14.14 4.10 -5.93
N LEU A 133 14.47 2.82 -6.11
CA LEU A 133 15.21 2.36 -7.27
C LEU A 133 14.41 2.48 -8.58
N ALA A 134 13.11 2.23 -8.56
CA ALA A 134 12.23 2.43 -9.70
C ALA A 134 12.10 3.93 -10.06
N ALA A 135 11.97 4.80 -9.06
CA ALA A 135 11.93 6.25 -9.23
C ALA A 135 13.18 6.79 -9.89
N ARG A 136 14.36 6.24 -9.55
CA ARG A 136 15.64 6.57 -10.19
C ARG A 136 15.61 6.31 -11.70
N ALA A 137 15.06 5.17 -12.11
CA ALA A 137 15.00 4.78 -13.53
C ALA A 137 14.05 5.67 -14.34
N GLY A 138 12.97 6.18 -13.74
CA GLY A 138 12.03 7.09 -14.38
C GLY A 138 12.48 8.56 -14.44
N GLY A 139 13.43 8.95 -13.60
CA GLY A 139 13.94 10.33 -13.54
C GLY A 139 15.00 10.66 -14.61
N GLY A 140 15.57 9.65 -15.24
CA GLY A 140 16.65 9.82 -16.24
C GLY A 140 16.20 10.22 -17.65
N SER A 141 14.90 10.42 -17.87
CA SER A 141 14.32 10.72 -19.20
C SER A 141 13.82 12.17 -19.33
N ARG A 142 14.51 13.13 -18.67
CA ARG A 142 14.27 14.57 -18.90
C ARG A 142 15.52 15.27 -19.37
#